data_a1d687da926a437519b64d4a0e5f2c46
#
_entry.id   a1d687da926a437519b64d4a0e5f2c46
#
_cell.length_a   1.000
_cell.length_b   1.000
_cell.length_c   1.000
_cell.angle_alpha   90.00
_cell.angle_beta   90.00
_cell.angle_gamma   90.00
#
_symmetry.space_group_name_H-M   'P 1'
#
loop_
_entity.id
_entity.type
_entity.pdbx_description
1 polymer ?
#
loop_
_entity_poly.entity_id
_entity_poly.type
_entity_poly.pdbx_seq_one_letter_code
_entity_poly.pdbx_strand_id
1 'polypeptide(L)'
;YQYSEELAAKTKAKPELVFHGAFEKMAKIKKGRHSVDGNKDFYGGFDQMPEIVPGVKGNSFQFSQDYDHLNITDKIIPSLEWTDPFSLSIWMSTDKRKKGQSQTLIANTGEKNSLWRGWEYYLDDQNRVNLRLINVAPSNLIHVRSVDSLKLNIWHHLTLTVDGSGKTEGVKLYRNGKEIQTEGVIDNLYKTIKPTRPDIEKGFVERKRDIIIGRSYSGFLGDYGLFIGKLDELKFFNGVLTPFEVQSIHSENSEEKEKIKWPVIQKHLVEKDSKILELKKQLKENREEYLKTYAPITEIMVMREMDKARPTYLYNRGNYSEPLYTVEAKVPETLPAMDKDLPKNRLGLSQWLFDPKNPLTARVAVNRYWQMIFGKGLVATPDDFGVQGQLPSHPELLDWLAISFSENWDVKAL
;
A
#
# COMPACT_ATOMS: atom_id res chain seq x y z
N TYR A 1 -12.30 41.46 10.40
CA TYR A 1 -12.13 40.05 10.83
C TYR A 1 -13.48 39.29 10.77
N GLN A 2 -14.52 39.78 11.42
CA GLN A 2 -15.85 39.16 11.43
C GLN A 2 -16.45 39.08 10.02
N TYR A 3 -16.28 40.11 9.20
CA TYR A 3 -16.73 40.18 7.81
C TYR A 3 -16.03 39.12 6.91
N SER A 4 -14.75 38.84 7.14
CA SER A 4 -13.98 37.85 6.36
C SER A 4 -14.37 36.40 6.68
N GLU A 5 -14.68 36.08 7.94
CA GLU A 5 -15.19 34.78 8.35
C GLU A 5 -16.61 34.55 7.79
N GLU A 6 -17.47 35.58 7.83
CA GLU A 6 -18.80 35.51 7.24
C GLU A 6 -18.76 35.34 5.72
N LEU A 7 -17.81 36.00 5.02
CA LEU A 7 -17.59 35.84 3.59
C LEU A 7 -17.15 34.42 3.24
N ALA A 8 -16.17 33.87 3.98
CA ALA A 8 -15.72 32.50 3.80
C ALA A 8 -16.82 31.46 4.07
N ALA A 9 -17.65 31.68 5.11
CA ALA A 9 -18.79 30.82 5.43
C ALA A 9 -19.91 30.86 4.36
N LYS A 10 -20.05 31.98 3.64
CA LYS A 10 -21.04 32.17 2.56
C LYS A 10 -20.57 31.61 1.21
N THR A 11 -19.34 31.11 1.10
CA THR A 11 -18.82 30.54 -0.15
C THR A 11 -19.59 29.28 -0.55
N LYS A 12 -20.29 29.30 -1.68
CA LYS A 12 -21.23 28.25 -2.10
C LYS A 12 -20.59 26.92 -2.48
N ALA A 13 -19.29 26.89 -2.76
CA ALA A 13 -18.58 25.69 -3.23
C ALA A 13 -17.99 24.87 -2.08
N LYS A 14 -18.83 24.45 -1.12
CA LYS A 14 -18.40 23.46 -0.09
C LYS A 14 -18.39 22.06 -0.68
N PRO A 15 -17.43 21.18 -0.30
CA PRO A 15 -17.55 19.77 -0.57
C PRO A 15 -18.88 19.25 -0.01
N GLU A 16 -19.57 18.41 -0.79
CA GLU A 16 -20.83 17.83 -0.37
C GLU A 16 -20.61 16.88 0.78
N LEU A 17 -21.37 17.04 1.85
CA LEU A 17 -21.44 16.07 2.95
C LEU A 17 -22.26 14.87 2.45
N VAL A 18 -21.60 13.78 2.11
CA VAL A 18 -22.22 12.56 1.60
C VAL A 18 -22.77 11.70 2.73
N PHE A 19 -22.08 11.69 3.88
CA PHE A 19 -22.46 10.86 5.01
C PHE A 19 -22.11 11.53 6.34
N HIS A 20 -23.02 11.39 7.31
CA HIS A 20 -22.80 11.75 8.71
C HIS A 20 -23.33 10.61 9.60
N GLY A 21 -22.46 9.97 10.35
CA GLY A 21 -22.76 9.01 11.40
C GLY A 21 -22.51 9.68 12.75
N ALA A 22 -23.60 9.99 13.45
CA ALA A 22 -23.55 10.66 14.75
C ALA A 22 -23.38 9.68 15.91
N PHE A 23 -23.45 8.37 15.66
CA PHE A 23 -23.29 7.28 16.64
C PHE A 23 -24.22 7.40 17.87
N GLU A 24 -25.43 7.92 17.67
CA GLU A 24 -26.37 8.20 18.75
C GLU A 24 -27.14 6.98 19.23
N LYS A 25 -27.55 6.10 18.30
CA LYS A 25 -28.42 4.96 18.61
C LYS A 25 -28.30 3.81 17.65
N MET A 26 -28.68 2.63 18.12
CA MET A 26 -28.82 1.41 17.33
C MET A 26 -30.21 0.82 17.48
N ALA A 27 -30.77 0.25 16.40
CA ALA A 27 -32.06 -0.42 16.42
C ALA A 27 -31.99 -1.71 15.59
N LYS A 28 -32.53 -2.81 16.15
CA LYS A 28 -32.57 -4.11 15.47
C LYS A 28 -33.38 -4.06 14.19
N ILE A 29 -32.81 -4.53 13.09
CA ILE A 29 -33.47 -4.74 11.80
C ILE A 29 -33.50 -6.23 11.43
N LYS A 30 -34.16 -6.58 10.35
CA LYS A 30 -34.29 -8.00 9.92
C LYS A 30 -32.93 -8.68 9.74
N LYS A 31 -32.85 -9.99 10.06
CA LYS A 31 -31.68 -10.89 9.89
C LYS A 31 -30.48 -10.58 10.80
N GLY A 32 -30.70 -10.18 12.05
CA GLY A 32 -29.62 -9.99 13.03
C GLY A 32 -28.76 -8.76 12.83
N ARG A 33 -29.06 -7.87 11.90
CA ARG A 33 -28.40 -6.58 11.73
C ARG A 33 -29.05 -5.50 12.59
N HIS A 34 -28.25 -4.50 12.95
CA HIS A 34 -28.72 -3.31 13.66
C HIS A 34 -28.43 -2.07 12.83
N SER A 35 -29.45 -1.26 12.56
CA SER A 35 -29.25 0.06 11.95
C SER A 35 -28.60 1.01 12.96
N VAL A 36 -27.76 1.89 12.47
CA VAL A 36 -27.15 2.97 13.24
C VAL A 36 -27.85 4.27 12.84
N ASP A 37 -28.19 5.10 13.81
CA ASP A 37 -28.88 6.39 13.66
C ASP A 37 -30.15 6.33 12.82
N GLY A 38 -30.83 5.17 12.80
CA GLY A 38 -32.01 4.92 12.00
C GLY A 38 -31.73 4.63 10.50
N ASN A 39 -30.49 4.60 10.08
CA ASN A 39 -30.08 4.33 8.70
C ASN A 39 -29.80 2.84 8.49
N LYS A 40 -30.57 2.15 7.63
CA LYS A 40 -30.41 0.71 7.34
C LYS A 40 -29.18 0.40 6.48
N ASP A 41 -28.64 1.37 5.79
CA ASP A 41 -27.44 1.27 4.96
C ASP A 41 -26.16 1.65 5.75
N PHE A 42 -26.34 2.11 7.01
CA PHE A 42 -25.31 2.21 8.05
C PHE A 42 -25.68 1.25 9.18
N TYR A 43 -24.92 0.17 9.36
CA TYR A 43 -25.36 -0.93 10.21
C TYR A 43 -24.17 -1.64 10.91
N GLY A 44 -24.48 -2.27 12.03
CA GLY A 44 -23.57 -3.17 12.74
C GLY A 44 -23.77 -4.64 12.38
N GLY A 45 -22.76 -5.44 12.69
CA GLY A 45 -22.73 -6.89 12.46
C GLY A 45 -23.71 -7.69 13.31
N PHE A 46 -23.69 -9.04 13.14
CA PHE A 46 -24.79 -9.90 13.57
C PHE A 46 -24.95 -10.10 15.10
N ASP A 47 -23.88 -10.18 15.88
CA ASP A 47 -23.98 -10.60 17.29
C ASP A 47 -23.12 -9.81 18.27
N GLN A 48 -22.23 -8.94 17.80
CA GLN A 48 -21.36 -8.13 18.63
C GLN A 48 -21.40 -6.68 18.14
N MET A 49 -21.92 -5.82 19.00
CA MET A 49 -22.15 -4.41 18.70
C MET A 49 -21.34 -3.56 19.66
N PRO A 50 -20.76 -2.45 19.18
CA PRO A 50 -20.16 -1.47 20.08
C PRO A 50 -21.15 -1.01 21.14
N GLU A 51 -20.66 -0.75 22.34
CA GLU A 51 -21.46 -0.21 23.44
C GLU A 51 -21.74 1.28 23.20
N ILE A 52 -22.94 1.73 23.54
CA ILE A 52 -23.29 3.16 23.51
C ILE A 52 -22.83 3.80 24.82
N VAL A 53 -21.96 4.81 24.69
CA VAL A 53 -21.37 5.54 25.82
C VAL A 53 -21.40 7.05 25.56
N PRO A 54 -21.23 7.91 26.58
CA PRO A 54 -21.14 9.35 26.35
C PRO A 54 -20.03 9.74 25.36
N GLY A 55 -20.37 10.60 24.38
CA GLY A 55 -19.52 11.06 23.30
C GLY A 55 -19.03 12.50 23.44
N VAL A 56 -18.48 13.04 22.36
CA VAL A 56 -18.14 14.46 22.24
C VAL A 56 -19.41 15.28 22.07
N LYS A 57 -20.39 14.70 21.38
CA LYS A 57 -21.70 15.29 21.20
C LYS A 57 -22.77 14.21 21.36
N GLY A 58 -23.52 14.25 22.44
CA GLY A 58 -24.51 13.20 22.73
C GLY A 58 -23.85 11.88 23.08
N ASN A 59 -24.12 10.83 22.31
CA ASN A 59 -23.54 9.51 22.48
C ASN A 59 -22.37 9.26 21.53
N SER A 60 -21.64 8.20 21.80
CA SER A 60 -20.56 7.64 20.98
C SER A 60 -20.59 6.12 21.05
N PHE A 61 -19.82 5.45 20.20
CA PHE A 61 -19.71 4.00 20.24
C PHE A 61 -18.35 3.57 20.77
N GLN A 62 -18.36 2.74 21.82
CA GLN A 62 -17.19 2.10 22.41
C GLN A 62 -16.96 0.75 21.73
N PHE A 63 -15.84 0.62 21.04
CA PHE A 63 -15.33 -0.61 20.46
C PHE A 63 -14.40 -1.29 21.48
N SER A 64 -14.70 -2.49 21.90
CA SER A 64 -13.97 -3.17 22.99
C SER A 64 -13.72 -4.64 22.74
N GLN A 65 -14.44 -5.26 21.79
CA GLN A 65 -14.39 -6.68 21.50
C GLN A 65 -13.81 -6.98 20.12
N ASP A 66 -13.32 -8.19 19.93
CA ASP A 66 -12.60 -8.62 18.71
C ASP A 66 -13.42 -8.57 17.41
N TYR A 67 -14.71 -8.32 17.48
CA TYR A 67 -15.59 -8.30 16.28
C TYR A 67 -16.46 -7.04 16.20
N ASP A 68 -16.27 -6.08 17.09
CA ASP A 68 -17.00 -4.81 17.03
C ASP A 68 -16.66 -4.08 15.73
N HIS A 69 -17.65 -3.87 14.88
CA HIS A 69 -17.47 -3.10 13.66
C HIS A 69 -18.81 -2.61 13.13
N LEU A 70 -18.74 -1.55 12.32
CA LEU A 70 -19.87 -1.01 11.60
C LEU A 70 -19.60 -1.01 10.11
N ASN A 71 -20.67 -0.99 9.31
CA ASN A 71 -20.58 -1.01 7.86
C ASN A 71 -21.39 0.15 7.27
N ILE A 72 -20.82 0.81 6.25
CA ILE A 72 -21.53 1.77 5.40
C ILE A 72 -21.60 1.14 4.01
N THR A 73 -22.82 0.96 3.48
CA THR A 73 -22.98 0.34 2.17
C THR A 73 -22.46 1.22 1.04
N ASP A 74 -22.11 0.59 -0.07
CA ASP A 74 -21.70 1.25 -1.32
C ASP A 74 -22.78 2.15 -1.94
N LYS A 75 -24.00 2.08 -1.44
CA LYS A 75 -25.09 2.99 -1.83
C LYS A 75 -24.93 4.39 -1.25
N ILE A 76 -24.31 4.49 -0.07
CA ILE A 76 -24.06 5.78 0.60
C ILE A 76 -22.73 6.34 0.12
N ILE A 77 -21.66 5.54 0.26
CA ILE A 77 -20.32 5.93 -0.17
C ILE A 77 -19.86 4.90 -1.19
N PRO A 78 -19.87 5.25 -2.49
CA PRO A 78 -19.41 4.33 -3.54
C PRO A 78 -17.93 4.02 -3.42
N SER A 79 -17.50 2.93 -4.05
CA SER A 79 -16.07 2.59 -4.11
C SER A 79 -15.29 3.72 -4.78
N LEU A 80 -14.33 4.26 -4.06
CA LEU A 80 -13.48 5.37 -4.53
C LEU A 80 -12.38 4.87 -5.45
N GLU A 81 -12.03 5.72 -6.41
CA GLU A 81 -10.78 5.61 -7.15
C GLU A 81 -9.74 6.59 -6.55
N TRP A 82 -8.44 6.35 -6.78
CA TRP A 82 -7.42 7.28 -6.29
C TRP A 82 -7.53 8.68 -6.94
N THR A 83 -8.17 8.77 -8.10
CA THR A 83 -8.48 10.04 -8.79
C THR A 83 -9.63 10.81 -8.15
N ASP A 84 -10.40 10.20 -7.26
CA ASP A 84 -11.51 10.85 -6.59
C ASP A 84 -11.00 11.66 -5.38
N PRO A 85 -11.19 13.01 -5.38
CA PRO A 85 -10.90 13.78 -4.19
C PRO A 85 -11.98 13.54 -3.13
N PHE A 86 -11.53 13.32 -1.89
CA PHE A 86 -12.43 13.12 -0.75
C PHE A 86 -11.85 13.63 0.55
N SER A 87 -12.71 13.81 1.54
CA SER A 87 -12.29 14.11 2.91
C SER A 87 -13.11 13.31 3.92
N LEU A 88 -12.47 12.98 5.02
CA LEU A 88 -13.05 12.26 6.13
C LEU A 88 -12.72 12.97 7.43
N SER A 89 -13.70 13.13 8.29
CA SER A 89 -13.57 13.74 9.61
C SER A 89 -14.20 12.81 10.65
N ILE A 90 -13.51 12.57 11.78
CA ILE A 90 -13.98 11.68 12.85
C ILE A 90 -13.42 12.15 14.19
N TRP A 91 -14.23 12.07 15.24
CA TRP A 91 -13.76 12.13 16.61
C TRP A 91 -13.45 10.73 17.10
N MET A 92 -12.30 10.57 17.75
CA MET A 92 -11.85 9.29 18.25
C MET A 92 -11.08 9.44 19.57
N SER A 93 -11.20 8.43 20.43
CA SER A 93 -10.35 8.23 21.59
C SER A 93 -9.90 6.78 21.57
N THR A 94 -8.59 6.52 21.55
CA THR A 94 -8.05 5.16 21.48
C THR A 94 -7.48 4.72 22.80
N ASP A 95 -7.67 3.44 23.11
CA ASP A 95 -7.10 2.76 24.27
C ASP A 95 -5.83 2.02 23.86
N LYS A 96 -5.06 1.56 24.85
CA LYS A 96 -3.82 0.83 24.62
C LYS A 96 -4.10 -0.57 24.07
N ARG A 97 -3.43 -0.92 22.98
CA ARG A 97 -3.35 -2.30 22.45
C ARG A 97 -2.04 -3.00 22.79
N LYS A 98 -1.99 -4.31 22.47
CA LYS A 98 -0.75 -5.08 22.55
C LYS A 98 0.29 -4.49 21.58
N LYS A 99 1.57 -4.54 21.97
CA LYS A 99 2.68 -4.08 21.15
C LYS A 99 2.68 -4.81 19.79
N GLY A 100 2.92 -4.05 18.73
CA GLY A 100 2.97 -4.57 17.35
C GLY A 100 1.62 -4.68 16.66
N GLN A 101 0.51 -4.28 17.29
CA GLN A 101 -0.82 -4.30 16.68
C GLN A 101 -1.26 -2.91 16.22
N SER A 102 -1.78 -2.82 15.00
CA SER A 102 -2.41 -1.62 14.44
C SER A 102 -3.91 -1.58 14.71
N GLN A 103 -4.54 -0.42 14.53
CA GLN A 103 -5.95 -0.19 14.79
C GLN A 103 -6.59 0.55 13.61
N THR A 104 -7.52 -0.09 12.91
CA THR A 104 -8.21 0.53 11.78
C THR A 104 -9.39 1.38 12.26
N LEU A 105 -9.38 2.65 11.91
CA LEU A 105 -10.52 3.55 12.12
C LEU A 105 -11.60 3.27 11.07
N ILE A 106 -11.22 3.27 9.80
CA ILE A 106 -12.14 3.05 8.67
C ILE A 106 -11.36 2.51 7.47
N ALA A 107 -11.94 1.55 6.76
CA ALA A 107 -11.33 0.92 5.59
C ALA A 107 -12.35 0.50 4.52
N ASN A 108 -11.91 0.50 3.27
CA ASN A 108 -12.58 -0.12 2.14
C ASN A 108 -11.52 -0.91 1.36
N THR A 109 -11.08 -2.03 1.92
CA THR A 109 -10.05 -2.89 1.31
C THR A 109 -10.59 -4.22 0.87
N GLY A 110 -9.96 -4.82 -0.14
CA GLY A 110 -10.18 -6.21 -0.52
C GLY A 110 -9.45 -7.19 0.42
N GLU A 111 -9.74 -8.47 0.25
CA GLU A 111 -9.03 -9.58 0.91
C GLU A 111 -7.69 -9.88 0.22
N LYS A 112 -6.91 -10.83 0.77
CA LYS A 112 -5.62 -11.27 0.22
C LYS A 112 -5.69 -11.65 -1.26
N ASN A 113 -6.70 -12.43 -1.66
CA ASN A 113 -6.95 -12.82 -3.06
C ASN A 113 -7.41 -11.67 -3.96
N SER A 114 -7.73 -10.51 -3.41
CA SER A 114 -7.98 -9.26 -4.13
C SER A 114 -6.80 -8.30 -4.04
N LEU A 115 -5.62 -8.76 -3.65
CA LEU A 115 -4.39 -7.98 -3.51
C LEU A 115 -4.54 -6.80 -2.53
N TRP A 116 -5.48 -6.87 -1.58
CA TRP A 116 -5.82 -5.81 -0.62
C TRP A 116 -6.20 -4.47 -1.24
N ARG A 117 -6.65 -4.44 -2.49
CA ARG A 117 -7.05 -3.19 -3.18
C ARG A 117 -8.07 -2.41 -2.39
N GLY A 118 -7.88 -1.11 -2.35
CA GLY A 118 -8.74 -0.18 -1.62
C GLY A 118 -7.94 0.86 -0.86
N TRP A 119 -8.51 1.31 0.26
CA TRP A 119 -7.87 2.28 1.14
C TRP A 119 -8.13 1.95 2.61
N GLU A 120 -7.18 2.37 3.45
CA GLU A 120 -7.21 2.15 4.90
C GLU A 120 -6.75 3.40 5.63
N TYR A 121 -7.55 3.84 6.61
CA TYR A 121 -7.22 4.89 7.56
C TYR A 121 -7.10 4.27 8.95
N TYR A 122 -5.90 4.27 9.51
CA TYR A 122 -5.58 3.46 10.68
C TYR A 122 -4.50 4.08 11.57
N LEU A 123 -4.37 3.58 12.78
CA LEU A 123 -3.26 3.86 13.69
C LEU A 123 -2.28 2.69 13.65
N ASP A 124 -0.97 2.97 13.55
CA ASP A 124 0.07 1.95 13.70
C ASP A 124 0.31 1.59 15.18
N ASP A 125 1.24 0.68 15.43
CA ASP A 125 1.60 0.20 16.78
C ASP A 125 2.24 1.28 17.68
N GLN A 126 2.59 2.44 17.10
CA GLN A 126 3.06 3.63 17.80
C GLN A 126 1.97 4.70 17.95
N ASN A 127 0.71 4.39 17.61
CA ASN A 127 -0.42 5.32 17.55
C ASN A 127 -0.22 6.51 16.61
N ARG A 128 0.54 6.33 15.53
CA ARG A 128 0.64 7.32 14.47
C ARG A 128 -0.50 7.12 13.48
N VAL A 129 -1.02 8.22 12.97
CA VAL A 129 -2.12 8.22 12.00
C VAL A 129 -1.57 7.87 10.63
N ASN A 130 -2.17 6.90 9.96
CA ASN A 130 -1.74 6.40 8.66
C ASN A 130 -2.89 6.37 7.65
N LEU A 131 -2.58 6.69 6.39
CA LEU A 131 -3.42 6.42 5.23
C LEU A 131 -2.65 5.59 4.21
N ARG A 132 -3.31 4.56 3.67
CA ARG A 132 -2.88 3.84 2.46
C ARG A 132 -3.97 3.89 1.40
N LEU A 133 -3.57 4.14 0.15
CA LEU A 133 -4.35 3.85 -1.05
C LEU A 133 -3.62 2.75 -1.81
N ILE A 134 -4.26 1.60 -2.05
CA ILE A 134 -3.57 0.36 -2.43
C ILE A 134 -4.15 -0.21 -3.73
N ASN A 135 -3.31 -0.39 -4.74
CA ASN A 135 -3.58 -1.31 -5.84
C ASN A 135 -3.01 -2.70 -5.53
N VAL A 136 -1.71 -2.76 -5.27
CA VAL A 136 -0.99 -3.97 -4.82
C VAL A 136 0.18 -3.58 -3.93
N ALA A 137 0.22 -4.16 -2.72
CA ALA A 137 1.31 -3.90 -1.79
C ALA A 137 2.49 -4.87 -2.01
N PRO A 138 3.74 -4.42 -1.89
CA PRO A 138 4.17 -3.03 -1.61
C PRO A 138 4.47 -2.20 -2.86
N SER A 139 4.23 -2.70 -4.07
CA SER A 139 4.76 -2.15 -5.33
C SER A 139 3.92 -1.04 -5.94
N ASN A 140 2.62 -0.97 -5.69
CA ASN A 140 1.72 0.02 -6.29
C ASN A 140 0.72 0.56 -5.27
N LEU A 141 1.19 1.54 -4.50
CA LEU A 141 0.40 2.20 -3.45
C LEU A 141 1.01 3.55 -3.07
N ILE A 142 0.23 4.38 -2.39
CA ILE A 142 0.75 5.44 -1.54
C ILE A 142 0.53 5.09 -0.07
N HIS A 143 1.48 5.48 0.77
CA HIS A 143 1.42 5.38 2.21
C HIS A 143 1.90 6.68 2.84
N VAL A 144 1.01 7.35 3.54
CA VAL A 144 1.28 8.58 4.30
C VAL A 144 1.09 8.30 5.78
N ARG A 145 1.98 8.80 6.61
CA ARG A 145 1.99 8.61 8.05
C ARG A 145 2.28 9.92 8.79
N SER A 146 1.62 10.14 9.93
CA SER A 146 1.97 11.26 10.80
C SER A 146 3.33 11.03 11.46
N VAL A 147 4.09 12.11 11.66
CA VAL A 147 5.37 12.05 12.40
C VAL A 147 5.09 11.79 13.88
N ASP A 148 4.15 12.53 14.45
CA ASP A 148 3.78 12.43 15.87
C ASP A 148 2.74 11.33 16.12
N SER A 149 2.82 10.75 17.31
CA SER A 149 1.84 9.80 17.85
C SER A 149 0.67 10.52 18.54
N LEU A 150 -0.48 9.87 18.55
CA LEU A 150 -1.63 10.31 19.34
C LEU A 150 -1.48 9.90 20.81
N LYS A 151 -1.97 10.76 21.71
CA LYS A 151 -2.12 10.41 23.14
C LYS A 151 -3.29 9.47 23.32
N LEU A 152 -3.16 8.52 24.25
CA LEU A 152 -4.21 7.57 24.58
C LEU A 152 -5.27 8.19 25.50
N ASN A 153 -6.47 7.64 25.49
CA ASN A 153 -7.57 7.94 26.41
C ASN A 153 -8.01 9.41 26.43
N ILE A 154 -7.77 10.14 25.36
CA ILE A 154 -8.29 11.50 25.14
C ILE A 154 -8.96 11.59 23.78
N TRP A 155 -9.92 12.45 23.65
CA TRP A 155 -10.57 12.72 22.38
C TRP A 155 -9.66 13.50 21.43
N HIS A 156 -9.57 13.03 20.20
CA HIS A 156 -8.93 13.68 19.08
C HIS A 156 -9.92 13.86 17.95
N HIS A 157 -10.00 15.04 17.38
CA HIS A 157 -10.65 15.25 16.10
C HIS A 157 -9.62 15.00 15.00
N LEU A 158 -9.82 14.00 14.20
CA LEU A 158 -8.96 13.68 13.06
C LEU A 158 -9.67 14.04 11.75
N THR A 159 -8.98 14.72 10.86
CA THR A 159 -9.46 14.95 9.51
C THR A 159 -8.39 14.52 8.51
N LEU A 160 -8.84 13.83 7.46
CA LEU A 160 -8.07 13.40 6.32
C LEU A 160 -8.60 14.10 5.08
N THR A 161 -7.70 14.61 4.22
CA THR A 161 -8.06 15.10 2.88
C THR A 161 -7.18 14.45 1.82
N VAL A 162 -7.77 14.04 0.70
CA VAL A 162 -7.11 13.41 -0.44
C VAL A 162 -7.51 14.20 -1.70
N ASP A 163 -6.53 14.67 -2.47
CA ASP A 163 -6.77 15.55 -3.63
C ASP A 163 -6.94 14.82 -4.96
N GLY A 164 -6.90 13.50 -4.95
CA GLY A 164 -6.99 12.67 -6.16
C GLY A 164 -5.74 12.70 -7.03
N SER A 165 -4.57 13.05 -6.49
CA SER A 165 -3.30 13.02 -7.24
C SER A 165 -2.65 11.65 -7.33
N GLY A 166 -3.04 10.72 -6.45
CA GLY A 166 -2.31 9.46 -6.30
C GLY A 166 -0.89 9.66 -5.75
N LYS A 167 -0.61 10.81 -5.12
CA LYS A 167 0.68 11.18 -4.54
C LYS A 167 0.56 11.44 -3.05
N THR A 168 1.63 11.17 -2.32
CA THR A 168 1.69 11.40 -0.87
C THR A 168 1.51 12.87 -0.52
N GLU A 169 1.99 13.80 -1.36
CA GLU A 169 1.85 15.25 -1.20
C GLU A 169 0.39 15.72 -1.26
N GLY A 170 -0.47 15.00 -1.99
CA GLY A 170 -1.91 15.27 -2.13
C GLY A 170 -2.73 14.82 -0.93
N VAL A 171 -2.12 14.17 0.06
CA VAL A 171 -2.77 13.74 1.29
C VAL A 171 -2.39 14.68 2.42
N LYS A 172 -3.41 15.21 3.14
CA LYS A 172 -3.18 16.02 4.34
C LYS A 172 -3.90 15.41 5.52
N LEU A 173 -3.22 15.38 6.65
CA LEU A 173 -3.76 14.92 7.93
C LEU A 173 -3.88 16.10 8.89
N TYR A 174 -4.99 16.14 9.62
CA TYR A 174 -5.26 17.19 10.60
C TYR A 174 -5.62 16.56 11.94
N ARG A 175 -5.16 17.19 13.02
CA ARG A 175 -5.54 16.87 14.39
C ARG A 175 -6.07 18.12 15.07
N ASN A 176 -7.29 18.02 15.63
CA ASN A 176 -7.95 19.13 16.32
C ASN A 176 -7.96 20.43 15.49
N GLY A 177 -8.37 20.30 14.23
CA GLY A 177 -8.48 21.43 13.29
C GLY A 177 -7.16 21.94 12.70
N LYS A 178 -6.00 21.41 13.10
CA LYS A 178 -4.67 21.86 12.65
C LYS A 178 -3.98 20.78 11.81
N GLU A 179 -3.37 21.18 10.69
CA GLU A 179 -2.55 20.30 9.86
C GLU A 179 -1.36 19.77 10.69
N ILE A 180 -1.08 18.48 10.61
CA ILE A 180 0.02 17.83 11.30
C ILE A 180 1.10 17.43 10.30
N GLN A 181 2.35 17.37 10.77
CA GLN A 181 3.48 16.94 9.94
C GLN A 181 3.33 15.47 9.57
N THR A 182 3.55 15.19 8.27
CA THR A 182 3.45 13.85 7.69
C THR A 182 4.73 13.46 6.96
N GLU A 183 4.96 12.18 6.83
CA GLU A 183 5.99 11.59 5.97
C GLU A 183 5.35 10.70 4.90
N GLY A 184 5.83 10.81 3.66
CA GLY A 184 5.51 9.89 2.58
C GLY A 184 6.38 8.63 2.71
N VAL A 185 5.79 7.52 3.14
CA VAL A 185 6.52 6.25 3.33
C VAL A 185 6.70 5.51 1.99
N ILE A 186 5.66 5.52 1.15
CA ILE A 186 5.67 4.95 -0.21
C ILE A 186 4.88 5.90 -1.10
N ASP A 187 5.41 6.23 -2.28
CA ASP A 187 4.77 7.10 -3.27
C ASP A 187 4.87 6.50 -4.67
N ASN A 188 4.12 5.41 -4.91
CA ASN A 188 4.16 4.69 -6.17
C ASN A 188 2.78 4.15 -6.59
N LEU A 189 1.76 5.02 -6.64
CA LEU A 189 0.40 4.64 -7.05
C LEU A 189 0.08 5.19 -8.44
N TYR A 190 -0.30 4.30 -9.37
CA TYR A 190 -0.69 4.65 -10.74
C TYR A 190 -1.75 3.71 -11.34
N LYS A 191 -2.19 2.67 -10.60
CA LYS A 191 -3.27 1.76 -11.01
C LYS A 191 -4.47 1.89 -10.10
N THR A 192 -5.62 1.36 -10.53
CA THR A 192 -6.89 1.40 -9.79
C THR A 192 -6.77 0.86 -8.36
N ILE A 193 -7.40 1.55 -7.43
CA ILE A 193 -7.56 1.07 -6.05
C ILE A 193 -8.93 0.44 -5.79
N LYS A 194 -9.83 0.43 -6.79
CA LYS A 194 -11.14 -0.16 -6.60
C LYS A 194 -11.03 -1.63 -6.21
N PRO A 195 -11.71 -2.07 -5.14
CA PRO A 195 -11.69 -3.46 -4.72
C PRO A 195 -12.12 -4.38 -5.85
N THR A 196 -11.43 -5.50 -6.01
CA THR A 196 -11.72 -6.49 -7.04
C THR A 196 -11.89 -7.87 -6.43
N ARG A 197 -12.42 -8.81 -7.19
CA ARG A 197 -12.44 -10.24 -6.87
C ARG A 197 -11.85 -11.03 -8.04
N PRO A 198 -11.23 -12.20 -7.79
CA PRO A 198 -10.88 -13.12 -8.86
C PRO A 198 -12.14 -13.60 -9.60
N ASP A 199 -12.04 -13.67 -10.93
CA ASP A 199 -13.04 -14.28 -11.81
C ASP A 199 -12.31 -15.20 -12.79
N ILE A 200 -12.84 -16.42 -12.98
CA ILE A 200 -12.15 -17.47 -13.74
C ILE A 200 -12.02 -17.09 -15.22
N GLU A 201 -13.02 -16.40 -15.76
CA GLU A 201 -13.04 -16.05 -17.19
C GLU A 201 -12.46 -14.65 -17.49
N LYS A 202 -12.63 -13.72 -16.55
CA LYS A 202 -12.37 -12.29 -16.76
C LYS A 202 -11.15 -11.76 -15.96
N GLY A 203 -10.46 -12.63 -15.24
CA GLY A 203 -9.36 -12.21 -14.36
C GLY A 203 -9.86 -11.53 -13.08
N PHE A 204 -9.51 -10.26 -12.85
CA PHE A 204 -9.99 -9.50 -11.70
C PHE A 204 -11.13 -8.57 -12.12
N VAL A 205 -12.30 -8.74 -11.53
CA VAL A 205 -13.47 -7.88 -11.75
C VAL A 205 -13.72 -6.98 -10.53
N GLU A 206 -14.26 -5.78 -10.76
CA GLU A 206 -14.63 -4.86 -9.70
C GLU A 206 -15.68 -5.52 -8.77
N ARG A 207 -15.47 -5.37 -7.46
CA ARG A 207 -16.40 -5.82 -6.44
C ARG A 207 -16.83 -4.63 -5.58
N LYS A 208 -18.12 -4.37 -5.57
CA LYS A 208 -18.69 -3.43 -4.59
C LYS A 208 -18.51 -3.97 -3.19
N ARG A 209 -17.92 -3.16 -2.30
CA ARG A 209 -17.71 -3.49 -0.90
C ARG A 209 -18.18 -2.36 -0.01
N ASP A 210 -18.77 -2.75 1.09
CA ASP A 210 -19.09 -1.83 2.16
C ASP A 210 -17.80 -1.27 2.79
N ILE A 211 -17.85 -0.03 3.24
CA ILE A 211 -16.82 0.52 4.10
C ILE A 211 -16.99 -0.08 5.48
N ILE A 212 -15.90 -0.46 6.13
CA ILE A 212 -15.89 -0.96 7.49
C ILE A 212 -15.26 0.07 8.44
N ILE A 213 -15.90 0.27 9.57
CA ILE A 213 -15.42 1.09 10.68
C ILE A 213 -15.03 0.17 11.83
N GLY A 214 -13.88 0.41 12.47
CA GLY A 214 -13.39 -0.34 13.60
C GLY A 214 -12.55 -1.58 13.26
N ARG A 215 -12.45 -1.97 11.97
CA ARG A 215 -11.56 -3.05 11.51
C ARG A 215 -11.29 -2.94 10.02
N SER A 216 -10.34 -3.74 9.52
CA SER A 216 -10.11 -3.93 8.08
C SER A 216 -10.59 -5.31 7.63
N TYR A 217 -10.93 -5.45 6.33
CA TYR A 217 -11.15 -6.75 5.71
C TYR A 217 -9.85 -7.52 5.51
N SER A 218 -8.75 -6.80 5.41
CA SER A 218 -7.49 -7.40 5.08
C SER A 218 -6.74 -7.81 6.33
N GLY A 219 -6.26 -9.04 6.38
CA GLY A 219 -5.18 -9.42 7.27
C GLY A 219 -3.83 -8.77 6.92
N PHE A 220 -3.82 -7.69 6.12
CA PHE A 220 -2.60 -6.97 5.74
C PHE A 220 -1.91 -6.33 6.95
N LEU A 221 -2.69 -5.87 7.92
CA LEU A 221 -2.19 -5.36 9.20
C LEU A 221 -1.86 -6.48 10.21
N GLY A 222 -2.04 -7.75 9.81
CA GLY A 222 -1.67 -8.93 10.61
C GLY A 222 -2.76 -9.45 11.54
N ASP A 223 -3.68 -8.59 12.01
CA ASP A 223 -4.69 -8.90 13.02
C ASP A 223 -6.07 -8.30 12.72
N TYR A 224 -6.37 -8.04 11.45
CA TYR A 224 -7.57 -7.31 11.00
C TYR A 224 -7.64 -5.85 11.49
N GLY A 225 -6.61 -5.35 12.16
CA GLY A 225 -6.51 -3.98 12.63
C GLY A 225 -7.67 -3.55 13.52
N LEU A 226 -8.11 -4.42 14.44
CA LEU A 226 -9.25 -4.16 15.31
C LEU A 226 -9.04 -2.89 16.15
N PHE A 227 -10.02 -1.99 16.11
CA PHE A 227 -10.00 -0.76 16.88
C PHE A 227 -10.51 -1.01 18.30
N ILE A 228 -9.81 -0.46 19.30
CA ILE A 228 -10.25 -0.41 20.69
C ILE A 228 -10.28 1.05 21.13
N GLY A 229 -11.45 1.52 21.53
CA GLY A 229 -11.65 2.92 21.88
C GLY A 229 -13.04 3.41 21.48
N LYS A 230 -13.18 4.72 21.41
CA LYS A 230 -14.46 5.40 21.14
C LYS A 230 -14.39 6.12 19.80
N LEU A 231 -15.49 6.05 19.05
CA LEU A 231 -15.68 6.80 17.80
C LEU A 231 -16.96 7.61 17.86
N ASP A 232 -16.93 8.83 17.30
CA ASP A 232 -18.04 9.76 17.28
C ASP A 232 -17.97 10.69 16.05
N GLU A 233 -19.10 11.23 15.62
CA GLU A 233 -19.22 12.28 14.59
C GLU A 233 -18.42 12.01 13.31
N LEU A 234 -18.58 10.83 12.71
CA LEU A 234 -17.96 10.50 11.43
C LEU A 234 -18.65 11.25 10.29
N LYS A 235 -17.89 12.07 9.56
CA LYS A 235 -18.36 12.81 8.38
C LYS A 235 -17.51 12.46 7.16
N PHE A 236 -18.16 12.16 6.03
CA PHE A 236 -17.52 11.90 4.75
C PHE A 236 -17.96 12.93 3.73
N PHE A 237 -17.00 13.52 3.01
CA PHE A 237 -17.22 14.59 2.04
C PHE A 237 -16.73 14.20 0.65
N ASN A 238 -17.52 14.51 -0.37
CA ASN A 238 -17.14 14.40 -1.77
C ASN A 238 -16.31 15.65 -2.18
N GLY A 239 -15.00 15.57 -1.95
CA GLY A 239 -14.06 16.65 -2.27
C GLY A 239 -13.12 17.00 -1.13
N VAL A 240 -12.17 17.89 -1.41
CA VAL A 240 -11.13 18.33 -0.48
C VAL A 240 -11.64 19.44 0.41
N LEU A 241 -11.64 19.21 1.71
CA LEU A 241 -11.88 20.26 2.69
C LEU A 241 -10.65 21.20 2.77
N THR A 242 -10.91 22.49 2.73
CA THR A 242 -9.88 23.48 2.99
C THR A 242 -9.53 23.54 4.48
N PRO A 243 -8.34 24.07 4.86
CA PRO A 243 -8.01 24.22 6.28
C PRO A 243 -9.03 25.02 7.09
N PHE A 244 -9.70 25.99 6.45
CA PHE A 244 -10.81 26.76 7.06
C PHE A 244 -12.00 25.86 7.39
N GLU A 245 -12.42 25.02 6.43
CA GLU A 245 -13.54 24.07 6.62
C GLU A 245 -13.21 23.03 7.68
N VAL A 246 -11.95 22.53 7.72
CA VAL A 246 -11.47 21.60 8.75
C VAL A 246 -11.54 22.21 10.15
N GLN A 247 -11.08 23.46 10.31
CA GLN A 247 -11.18 24.18 11.58
C GLN A 247 -12.63 24.44 11.99
N SER A 248 -13.49 24.78 11.03
CA SER A 248 -14.92 25.02 11.25
C SER A 248 -15.61 23.76 11.77
N ILE A 249 -15.36 22.61 11.13
CA ILE A 249 -15.94 21.30 11.55
C ILE A 249 -15.46 20.91 12.96
N HIS A 250 -14.18 21.10 13.26
CA HIS A 250 -13.66 20.86 14.60
C HIS A 250 -14.37 21.73 15.63
N SER A 251 -14.55 23.02 15.33
CA SER A 251 -15.15 24.01 16.25
C SER A 251 -16.65 23.80 16.48
N GLU A 252 -17.36 23.05 15.65
CA GLU A 252 -18.76 22.68 15.85
C GLU A 252 -18.95 21.87 17.14
N ASN A 253 -17.99 21.00 17.48
CA ASN A 253 -18.06 20.04 18.57
C ASN A 253 -16.91 20.20 19.59
N SER A 254 -16.20 21.34 19.57
CA SER A 254 -15.13 21.66 20.53
C SER A 254 -15.56 22.77 21.48
N GLU A 255 -15.22 22.61 22.74
CA GLU A 255 -15.41 23.66 23.76
C GLU A 255 -14.47 24.85 23.51
N GLU A 256 -13.29 24.60 22.92
CA GLU A 256 -12.30 25.62 22.58
C GLU A 256 -12.54 26.15 21.15
N LYS A 257 -13.08 27.36 21.03
CA LYS A 257 -13.22 28.08 19.78
C LYS A 257 -12.02 28.97 19.51
N GLU A 258 -11.05 28.47 18.75
CA GLU A 258 -9.93 29.29 18.27
C GLU A 258 -10.37 30.22 17.13
N LYS A 259 -9.92 31.47 17.14
CA LYS A 259 -10.11 32.40 16.01
C LYS A 259 -9.31 31.90 14.80
N ILE A 260 -9.99 31.74 13.66
CA ILE A 260 -9.36 31.33 12.41
C ILE A 260 -8.49 32.47 11.89
N LYS A 261 -7.23 32.18 11.60
CA LYS A 261 -6.25 33.17 11.16
C LYS A 261 -6.48 33.59 9.72
N TRP A 262 -6.22 34.85 9.40
CA TRP A 262 -6.41 35.40 8.04
C TRP A 262 -5.76 34.59 6.90
N PRO A 263 -4.52 34.07 6.99
CA PRO A 263 -3.94 33.24 5.93
C PRO A 263 -4.76 31.98 5.61
N VAL A 264 -5.42 31.39 6.60
CA VAL A 264 -6.30 30.21 6.41
C VAL A 264 -7.55 30.60 5.62
N ILE A 265 -8.12 31.77 5.92
CA ILE A 265 -9.27 32.33 5.21
C ILE A 265 -8.89 32.68 3.77
N GLN A 266 -7.75 33.34 3.55
CA GLN A 266 -7.24 33.66 2.21
C GLN A 266 -7.07 32.39 1.37
N LYS A 267 -6.44 31.36 1.90
CA LYS A 267 -6.27 30.07 1.22
C LYS A 267 -7.62 29.47 0.84
N HIS A 268 -8.59 29.49 1.75
CA HIS A 268 -9.95 29.01 1.47
C HIS A 268 -10.58 29.77 0.30
N LEU A 269 -10.53 31.09 0.30
CA LEU A 269 -11.13 31.91 -0.77
C LEU A 269 -10.48 31.63 -2.13
N VAL A 270 -9.15 31.48 -2.19
CA VAL A 270 -8.44 31.11 -3.41
C VAL A 270 -8.85 29.72 -3.90
N GLU A 271 -8.91 28.73 -3.00
CA GLU A 271 -9.28 27.35 -3.37
C GLU A 271 -10.73 27.22 -3.84
N LYS A 272 -11.59 28.18 -3.51
CA LYS A 272 -13.01 28.27 -3.94
C LYS A 272 -13.24 29.19 -5.13
N ASP A 273 -12.19 29.78 -5.68
CA ASP A 273 -12.30 30.55 -6.92
C ASP A 273 -12.80 29.65 -8.07
N SER A 274 -13.70 30.20 -8.89
CA SER A 274 -14.37 29.45 -9.97
C SER A 274 -13.37 28.91 -11.00
N LYS A 275 -12.31 29.66 -11.32
CA LYS A 275 -11.25 29.23 -12.25
C LYS A 275 -10.42 28.09 -11.66
N ILE A 276 -10.11 28.16 -10.38
CA ILE A 276 -9.39 27.08 -9.67
C ILE A 276 -10.25 25.80 -9.63
N LEU A 277 -11.53 25.92 -9.37
CA LEU A 277 -12.45 24.76 -9.37
C LEU A 277 -12.55 24.12 -10.76
N GLU A 278 -12.63 24.93 -11.82
CA GLU A 278 -12.64 24.42 -13.21
C GLU A 278 -11.33 23.71 -13.56
N LEU A 279 -10.18 24.27 -13.18
CA LEU A 279 -8.88 23.62 -13.38
C LEU A 279 -8.75 22.32 -12.60
N LYS A 280 -9.26 22.25 -11.38
CA LYS A 280 -9.30 21.01 -10.58
C LYS A 280 -10.15 19.93 -11.26
N LYS A 281 -11.29 20.32 -11.87
CA LYS A 281 -12.15 19.42 -12.63
C LYS A 281 -11.41 18.85 -13.85
N GLN A 282 -10.81 19.70 -14.67
CA GLN A 282 -10.02 19.29 -15.84
C GLN A 282 -8.85 18.39 -15.43
N LEU A 283 -8.19 18.70 -14.33
CA LEU A 283 -7.10 17.86 -13.79
C LEU A 283 -7.60 16.46 -13.40
N LYS A 284 -8.79 16.37 -12.78
CA LYS A 284 -9.41 15.08 -12.47
C LYS A 284 -9.72 14.29 -13.73
N GLU A 285 -10.33 14.90 -14.75
CA GLU A 285 -10.63 14.28 -16.04
C GLU A 285 -9.36 13.72 -16.71
N ASN A 286 -8.27 14.48 -16.73
CA ASN A 286 -6.97 14.05 -17.24
C ASN A 286 -6.39 12.86 -16.45
N ARG A 287 -6.53 12.86 -15.12
CA ARG A 287 -6.08 11.75 -14.26
C ARG A 287 -6.90 10.47 -14.52
N GLU A 288 -8.20 10.60 -14.74
CA GLU A 288 -9.07 9.47 -15.11
C GLU A 288 -8.69 8.90 -16.48
N GLU A 289 -8.37 9.73 -17.45
CA GLU A 289 -7.90 9.31 -18.77
C GLU A 289 -6.54 8.61 -18.67
N TYR A 290 -5.62 9.18 -17.90
CA TYR A 290 -4.34 8.54 -17.58
C TYR A 290 -4.55 7.14 -16.99
N LEU A 291 -5.42 7.02 -15.98
CA LEU A 291 -5.72 5.74 -15.36
C LEU A 291 -6.29 4.73 -16.37
N LYS A 292 -7.23 5.13 -17.21
CA LYS A 292 -7.80 4.26 -18.27
C LYS A 292 -6.74 3.76 -19.24
N THR A 293 -5.74 4.58 -19.55
CA THR A 293 -4.65 4.22 -20.46
C THR A 293 -3.66 3.26 -19.80
N TYR A 294 -3.29 3.49 -18.53
CA TYR A 294 -2.25 2.72 -17.85
C TYR A 294 -2.78 1.47 -17.12
N ALA A 295 -4.05 1.46 -16.67
CA ALA A 295 -4.59 0.32 -15.93
C ALA A 295 -4.54 -1.01 -16.70
N PRO A 296 -4.81 -1.09 -18.01
CA PRO A 296 -4.78 -2.34 -18.76
C PRO A 296 -3.37 -2.81 -19.15
N ILE A 297 -2.31 -1.99 -18.95
CA ILE A 297 -0.96 -2.38 -19.30
C ILE A 297 -0.51 -3.53 -18.40
N THR A 298 -0.19 -4.67 -19.03
CA THR A 298 0.33 -5.84 -18.32
C THR A 298 1.72 -5.55 -17.78
N GLU A 299 1.91 -5.78 -16.53
CA GLU A 299 3.21 -5.67 -15.85
C GLU A 299 3.78 -7.04 -15.59
N ILE A 300 5.07 -7.17 -15.82
CA ILE A 300 5.83 -8.36 -15.48
C ILE A 300 6.89 -8.01 -14.43
N MET A 301 7.11 -8.93 -13.52
CA MET A 301 8.20 -8.78 -12.55
C MET A 301 9.53 -8.98 -13.28
N VAL A 302 10.42 -7.99 -13.15
CA VAL A 302 11.79 -8.06 -13.62
C VAL A 302 12.76 -8.02 -12.44
N MET A 303 13.85 -8.75 -12.55
CA MET A 303 14.91 -8.67 -11.54
C MET A 303 15.63 -7.33 -11.65
N ARG A 304 15.72 -6.61 -10.55
CA ARG A 304 16.46 -5.36 -10.43
C ARG A 304 17.42 -5.44 -9.25
N GLU A 305 18.61 -4.91 -9.42
CA GLU A 305 19.53 -4.76 -8.31
C GLU A 305 19.00 -3.73 -7.30
N MET A 306 19.25 -3.98 -6.02
CA MET A 306 18.93 -3.04 -4.95
C MET A 306 19.95 -1.89 -4.98
N ASP A 307 19.50 -0.66 -4.68
CA ASP A 307 20.37 0.52 -4.56
C ASP A 307 21.50 0.30 -3.53
N LYS A 308 21.20 -0.46 -2.48
CA LYS A 308 22.16 -0.93 -1.50
C LYS A 308 22.03 -2.44 -1.36
N ALA A 309 23.11 -3.15 -1.69
CA ALA A 309 23.16 -4.60 -1.54
C ALA A 309 22.95 -5.00 -0.07
N ARG A 310 22.14 -6.03 0.16
CA ARG A 310 21.99 -6.62 1.49
C ARG A 310 23.28 -7.37 1.87
N PRO A 311 23.71 -7.32 3.14
CA PRO A 311 24.81 -8.12 3.60
C PRO A 311 24.47 -9.62 3.42
N THR A 312 25.43 -10.38 2.89
CA THR A 312 25.34 -11.84 2.76
C THR A 312 26.19 -12.47 3.83
N TYR A 313 25.71 -13.55 4.45
CA TYR A 313 26.36 -14.20 5.56
C TYR A 313 26.67 -15.67 5.24
N LEU A 314 27.76 -16.15 5.79
CA LEU A 314 27.93 -17.58 5.98
C LEU A 314 27.06 -18.00 7.17
N TYR A 315 26.30 -19.08 7.00
CA TYR A 315 25.37 -19.56 8.02
C TYR A 315 25.88 -20.83 8.68
N ASN A 316 25.66 -20.96 10.00
CA ASN A 316 26.02 -22.17 10.73
C ASN A 316 25.20 -23.35 10.19
N ARG A 317 25.90 -24.32 9.57
CA ARG A 317 25.27 -25.50 8.93
C ARG A 317 24.08 -25.19 8.03
N GLY A 318 24.06 -24.03 7.39
CA GLY A 318 22.97 -23.59 6.52
C GLY A 318 21.72 -23.06 7.24
N ASN A 319 21.73 -22.94 8.56
CA ASN A 319 20.65 -22.37 9.34
C ASN A 319 20.63 -20.84 9.17
N TYR A 320 19.65 -20.31 8.41
CA TYR A 320 19.58 -18.89 8.11
C TYR A 320 19.33 -18.00 9.35
N SER A 321 18.85 -18.56 10.44
CA SER A 321 18.66 -17.85 11.72
C SER A 321 19.97 -17.68 12.51
N GLU A 322 21.05 -18.33 12.07
CA GLU A 322 22.35 -18.32 12.74
C GLU A 322 23.47 -17.78 11.82
N PRO A 323 23.49 -16.48 11.50
CA PRO A 323 24.55 -15.90 10.70
C PRO A 323 25.87 -15.88 11.47
N LEU A 324 26.96 -16.35 10.82
CA LEU A 324 28.29 -16.36 11.41
C LEU A 324 29.06 -15.06 11.08
N TYR A 325 29.42 -14.88 9.81
CA TYR A 325 30.12 -13.67 9.36
C TYR A 325 29.71 -13.28 7.95
N THR A 326 29.91 -12.02 7.62
CA THR A 326 29.60 -11.49 6.29
C THR A 326 30.56 -12.01 5.24
N VAL A 327 30.04 -12.33 4.05
CA VAL A 327 30.80 -12.73 2.89
C VAL A 327 30.56 -11.78 1.73
N GLU A 328 31.56 -11.59 0.88
CA GLU A 328 31.46 -10.83 -0.35
C GLU A 328 31.19 -11.75 -1.54
N ALA A 329 30.54 -11.19 -2.59
CA ALA A 329 30.39 -11.87 -3.86
C ALA A 329 31.76 -12.04 -4.54
N LYS A 330 32.18 -13.30 -4.75
CA LYS A 330 33.46 -13.69 -5.38
C LYS A 330 33.21 -14.85 -6.33
N VAL A 331 34.06 -14.98 -7.35
CA VAL A 331 34.17 -16.19 -8.15
C VAL A 331 35.10 -17.19 -7.48
N PRO A 332 35.02 -18.51 -7.79
CA PRO A 332 35.96 -19.51 -7.25
C PRO A 332 37.41 -19.17 -7.58
N GLU A 333 38.30 -19.28 -6.61
CA GLU A 333 39.73 -18.93 -6.76
C GLU A 333 40.49 -19.87 -7.74
N THR A 334 39.94 -21.07 -7.98
CA THR A 334 40.47 -22.06 -8.93
C THR A 334 40.15 -21.74 -10.38
N LEU A 335 39.27 -20.78 -10.63
CA LEU A 335 38.87 -20.33 -11.97
C LEU A 335 39.49 -18.95 -12.26
N PRO A 336 39.54 -18.53 -13.53
CA PRO A 336 40.03 -17.20 -13.90
C PRO A 336 39.33 -16.10 -13.09
N ALA A 337 40.09 -15.16 -12.59
CA ALA A 337 39.56 -14.04 -11.81
C ALA A 337 38.58 -13.21 -12.66
N MET A 338 37.55 -12.72 -12.02
CA MET A 338 36.65 -11.74 -12.64
C MET A 338 37.40 -10.43 -12.91
N ASP A 339 37.22 -9.86 -14.10
CA ASP A 339 37.81 -8.57 -14.43
C ASP A 339 37.37 -7.50 -13.45
N LYS A 340 38.28 -6.61 -13.07
CA LYS A 340 38.04 -5.54 -12.09
C LYS A 340 37.03 -4.50 -12.56
N ASP A 341 36.88 -4.34 -13.88
CA ASP A 341 35.96 -3.41 -14.50
C ASP A 341 34.52 -3.96 -14.59
N LEU A 342 34.32 -5.25 -14.29
CA LEU A 342 32.99 -5.85 -14.26
C LEU A 342 32.25 -5.52 -12.96
N PRO A 343 30.94 -5.17 -13.06
CA PRO A 343 30.14 -4.92 -11.88
C PRO A 343 29.96 -6.19 -11.05
N LYS A 344 30.10 -6.09 -9.72
CA LYS A 344 29.90 -7.23 -8.79
C LYS A 344 28.41 -7.57 -8.60
N ASN A 345 27.73 -7.88 -9.68
CA ASN A 345 26.31 -8.23 -9.74
C ASN A 345 26.05 -9.36 -10.76
N ARG A 346 24.80 -9.68 -11.05
CA ARG A 346 24.41 -10.72 -12.01
C ARG A 346 24.92 -10.46 -13.41
N LEU A 347 24.99 -9.19 -13.83
CA LEU A 347 25.53 -8.83 -15.15
C LEU A 347 27.01 -9.17 -15.24
N GLY A 348 27.80 -8.74 -14.25
CA GLY A 348 29.24 -9.06 -14.23
C GLY A 348 29.50 -10.56 -14.11
N LEU A 349 28.70 -11.30 -13.33
CA LEU A 349 28.79 -12.76 -13.27
C LEU A 349 28.48 -13.40 -14.64
N SER A 350 27.45 -12.92 -15.35
CA SER A 350 27.15 -13.38 -16.69
C SER A 350 28.30 -13.14 -17.66
N GLN A 351 28.86 -11.91 -17.66
CA GLN A 351 29.99 -11.57 -18.51
C GLN A 351 31.24 -12.43 -18.21
N TRP A 352 31.50 -12.71 -16.93
CA TRP A 352 32.58 -13.59 -16.50
C TRP A 352 32.35 -15.05 -16.94
N LEU A 353 31.14 -15.57 -16.89
CA LEU A 353 30.80 -16.92 -17.36
C LEU A 353 31.05 -17.09 -18.85
N PHE A 354 30.82 -16.05 -19.65
CA PHE A 354 31.03 -16.05 -21.09
C PHE A 354 32.39 -15.49 -21.51
N ASP A 355 33.28 -15.19 -20.54
CA ASP A 355 34.66 -14.80 -20.86
C ASP A 355 35.37 -15.95 -21.59
N PRO A 356 36.07 -15.71 -22.72
CA PRO A 356 36.84 -16.73 -23.42
C PRO A 356 37.88 -17.46 -22.54
N LYS A 357 38.29 -16.82 -21.46
CA LYS A 357 39.21 -17.44 -20.45
C LYS A 357 38.53 -18.46 -19.54
N ASN A 358 37.17 -18.46 -19.49
CA ASN A 358 36.43 -19.41 -18.66
C ASN A 358 36.47 -20.81 -19.33
N PRO A 359 37.15 -21.80 -18.71
CA PRO A 359 37.31 -23.10 -19.37
C PRO A 359 36.08 -23.99 -19.30
N LEU A 360 35.09 -23.68 -18.46
CA LEU A 360 34.02 -24.61 -18.14
C LEU A 360 32.72 -24.36 -18.89
N THR A 361 32.30 -23.10 -19.06
CA THR A 361 30.95 -22.81 -19.56
C THR A 361 30.64 -23.48 -20.89
N ALA A 362 31.53 -23.32 -21.89
CA ALA A 362 31.34 -23.95 -23.18
C ALA A 362 31.43 -25.47 -23.13
N ARG A 363 32.40 -26.05 -22.41
CA ARG A 363 32.55 -27.51 -22.25
C ARG A 363 31.33 -28.14 -21.59
N VAL A 364 30.81 -27.55 -20.53
CA VAL A 364 29.60 -28.06 -19.87
C VAL A 364 28.37 -28.00 -20.78
N ALA A 365 28.19 -26.87 -21.50
CA ALA A 365 27.10 -26.70 -22.47
C ALA A 365 27.16 -27.77 -23.57
N VAL A 366 28.30 -27.89 -24.24
CA VAL A 366 28.50 -28.87 -25.34
C VAL A 366 28.31 -30.30 -24.81
N ASN A 367 28.85 -30.64 -23.66
CA ASN A 367 28.69 -32.00 -23.11
C ASN A 367 27.19 -32.33 -22.82
N ARG A 368 26.40 -31.36 -22.36
CA ARG A 368 24.96 -31.53 -22.16
C ARG A 368 24.21 -31.73 -23.49
N TYR A 369 24.51 -30.95 -24.53
CA TYR A 369 23.90 -31.10 -25.84
C TYR A 369 24.31 -32.45 -26.47
N TRP A 370 25.59 -32.85 -26.33
CA TRP A 370 26.05 -34.17 -26.76
C TRP A 370 25.28 -35.29 -26.07
N GLN A 371 25.10 -35.20 -24.76
CA GLN A 371 24.33 -36.18 -23.98
C GLN A 371 22.86 -36.26 -24.44
N MET A 372 22.24 -35.12 -24.76
CA MET A 372 20.84 -35.09 -25.25
C MET A 372 20.70 -35.86 -26.61
N ILE A 373 21.71 -35.81 -27.45
CA ILE A 373 21.68 -36.46 -28.79
C ILE A 373 22.13 -37.92 -28.71
N PHE A 374 23.19 -38.21 -27.95
CA PHE A 374 23.84 -39.52 -27.94
C PHE A 374 23.56 -40.33 -26.68
N GLY A 375 22.75 -39.83 -25.73
CA GLY A 375 22.34 -40.49 -24.51
C GLY A 375 23.37 -40.46 -23.38
N LYS A 376 24.68 -40.36 -23.70
CA LYS A 376 25.77 -40.25 -22.72
C LYS A 376 26.72 -39.12 -23.10
N GLY A 377 27.09 -38.28 -22.13
CA GLY A 377 28.05 -37.20 -22.35
C GLY A 377 29.47 -37.68 -22.61
N LEU A 378 30.29 -36.85 -23.28
CA LEU A 378 31.73 -37.05 -23.38
C LEU A 378 32.35 -37.11 -21.99
N VAL A 379 31.88 -36.26 -21.06
CA VAL A 379 32.06 -36.42 -19.61
C VAL A 379 30.82 -37.09 -19.09
N ALA A 380 30.94 -38.29 -18.54
CA ALA A 380 29.79 -39.09 -18.13
C ALA A 380 29.12 -38.57 -16.84
N THR A 381 29.77 -37.70 -16.09
CA THR A 381 29.23 -36.94 -14.94
C THR A 381 28.91 -35.50 -15.31
N PRO A 382 27.78 -35.22 -16.01
CA PRO A 382 27.50 -33.91 -16.60
C PRO A 382 27.33 -32.78 -15.57
N ASP A 383 27.05 -33.14 -14.34
CA ASP A 383 26.88 -32.21 -13.22
C ASP A 383 28.15 -32.04 -12.36
N ASP A 384 29.21 -32.77 -12.68
CA ASP A 384 30.49 -32.70 -12.00
C ASP A 384 31.67 -32.80 -12.99
N PHE A 385 32.27 -31.65 -13.26
CA PHE A 385 33.49 -31.47 -14.03
C PHE A 385 34.71 -31.23 -13.07
N GLY A 386 34.51 -31.45 -11.79
CA GLY A 386 35.51 -31.25 -10.75
C GLY A 386 36.25 -32.52 -10.39
N VAL A 387 36.87 -32.51 -9.19
CA VAL A 387 37.79 -33.55 -8.70
C VAL A 387 37.09 -34.91 -8.56
N GLN A 388 35.80 -34.97 -8.32
CA GLN A 388 35.01 -36.22 -8.21
C GLN A 388 34.39 -36.67 -9.52
N GLY A 389 34.45 -35.83 -10.56
CA GLY A 389 33.91 -36.12 -11.88
C GLY A 389 34.77 -37.10 -12.65
N GLN A 390 34.18 -37.72 -13.68
CA GLN A 390 34.88 -38.57 -14.61
C GLN A 390 35.63 -37.72 -15.65
N LEU A 391 36.81 -38.20 -16.08
CA LEU A 391 37.53 -37.59 -17.18
C LEU A 391 36.76 -37.77 -18.48
N PRO A 392 36.88 -36.83 -19.45
CA PRO A 392 36.22 -36.95 -20.73
C PRO A 392 36.77 -38.17 -21.51
N SER A 393 35.87 -38.91 -22.18
CA SER A 393 36.25 -40.05 -22.99
C SER A 393 37.09 -39.61 -24.22
N HIS A 394 36.82 -38.41 -24.74
CA HIS A 394 37.48 -37.81 -25.89
C HIS A 394 37.79 -36.34 -25.60
N PRO A 395 38.87 -36.03 -24.87
CA PRO A 395 39.17 -34.66 -24.44
C PRO A 395 39.34 -33.67 -25.59
N GLU A 396 40.09 -34.07 -26.64
CA GLU A 396 40.34 -33.23 -27.81
C GLU A 396 39.04 -32.88 -28.56
N LEU A 397 38.10 -33.83 -28.66
CA LEU A 397 36.80 -33.60 -29.29
C LEU A 397 35.95 -32.63 -28.43
N LEU A 398 35.95 -32.81 -27.11
CA LEU A 398 35.24 -31.90 -26.23
C LEU A 398 35.77 -30.48 -26.34
N ASP A 399 37.09 -30.32 -26.41
CA ASP A 399 37.75 -29.02 -26.52
C ASP A 399 37.46 -28.38 -27.88
N TRP A 400 37.53 -29.13 -28.98
CA TRP A 400 37.22 -28.63 -30.29
C TRP A 400 35.76 -28.16 -30.39
N LEU A 401 34.81 -28.97 -29.93
CA LEU A 401 33.41 -28.60 -29.89
C LEU A 401 33.16 -27.36 -29.01
N ALA A 402 33.81 -27.27 -27.85
CA ALA A 402 33.66 -26.14 -26.94
C ALA A 402 34.20 -24.82 -27.55
N ILE A 403 35.36 -24.88 -28.20
CA ILE A 403 35.95 -23.72 -28.90
C ILE A 403 35.04 -23.27 -30.04
N SER A 404 34.64 -24.19 -30.90
CA SER A 404 33.76 -23.90 -32.03
C SER A 404 32.42 -23.34 -31.59
N PHE A 405 31.82 -23.88 -30.51
CA PHE A 405 30.56 -23.39 -29.98
C PHE A 405 30.69 -21.99 -29.35
N SER A 406 31.81 -21.71 -28.68
CA SER A 406 32.01 -20.41 -28.01
C SER A 406 32.22 -19.23 -28.98
N GLU A 407 32.50 -19.47 -30.27
CA GLU A 407 32.65 -18.39 -31.25
C GLU A 407 31.38 -17.58 -31.44
N ASN A 408 30.21 -18.22 -31.44
CA ASN A 408 28.94 -17.56 -31.66
C ASN A 408 27.77 -18.05 -30.77
N TRP A 409 27.99 -19.07 -29.97
CA TRP A 409 26.97 -19.69 -29.07
C TRP A 409 25.71 -20.17 -29.80
N ASP A 410 25.84 -20.54 -31.07
CA ASP A 410 24.73 -21.03 -31.90
C ASP A 410 24.47 -22.51 -31.65
N VAL A 411 23.39 -22.77 -30.88
CA VAL A 411 22.96 -24.16 -30.55
C VAL A 411 22.47 -24.93 -31.76
N LYS A 412 21.97 -24.24 -32.82
CA LYS A 412 21.50 -24.92 -34.01
C LYS A 412 22.64 -25.31 -34.96
N ALA A 413 23.72 -24.58 -34.91
CA ALA A 413 24.92 -24.89 -35.66
C ALA A 413 25.76 -26.00 -35.02
N LEU A 414 25.73 -26.12 -33.68
CA LEU A 414 26.37 -27.17 -32.94
C LEU A 414 25.77 -28.55 -33.26
#